data_6ec748a707ac7d2a5c095b0021471d31
#
_entry.id   6ec748a707ac7d2a5c095b0021471d31
#
_cell.length_a   1.000
_cell.length_b   1.000
_cell.length_c   1.000
_cell.angle_alpha   90.00
_cell.angle_beta   90.00
_cell.angle_gamma   90.00
#
_symmetry.space_group_name_H-M   'P 1'
#
loop_
_entity.id
_entity.type
_entity.pdbx_description
1 polymer ?
#
loop_
_entity_poly.entity_id
_entity_poly.type
_entity_poly.pdbx_seq_one_letter_code
_entity_poly.pdbx_strand_id
1 'polypeptide(L)'
;NDQETARVDVDSVMSQRALREIHIKPFEMAVKYGQASTIMTSYNPVNGHWAASNYDLNTTILRGEWGYTGIVMTDWWARMNHPVDGGEESKRFTGYMLRAQNDLYMVVENDAAERNPMDDDTLQALAQGELTLGELQRSAMNICRFILQAPVMQRPLQAYQAVKPFAPLSAQARHAVPESAPVCFADQTIELNSQSASQCLLQVEHSGTYLCFAQMAYDREALAQSSCSLSINGEFAMSLPTNGTNGQSVKVEGRAISLSSGVYWLESQFVKKGAVLQTLRFERQAQ
;
A
#
# COMPACT_ATOMS: atom_id res chain seq x y z
N ASN A 1 5.04 21.19 3.93
CA ASN A 1 4.88 22.04 5.12
C ASN A 1 6.23 22.57 5.56
N ASP A 2 6.37 23.87 5.61
CA ASP A 2 7.61 24.50 6.09
C ASP A 2 7.66 24.54 7.63
N GLN A 3 6.57 24.27 8.29
CA GLN A 3 6.50 24.13 9.75
C GLN A 3 5.76 22.88 10.16
N GLU A 4 6.21 22.27 11.27
CA GLU A 4 5.60 21.06 11.83
C GLU A 4 4.60 21.36 12.98
N THR A 5 4.68 22.54 13.59
CA THR A 5 3.72 22.96 14.62
C THR A 5 2.35 23.16 14.00
N ALA A 6 1.35 22.42 14.47
CA ALA A 6 -0.03 22.43 13.94
C ALA A 6 -0.11 22.21 12.42
N ARG A 7 0.81 21.41 11.84
CA ARG A 7 0.95 21.26 10.38
C ARG A 7 -0.33 20.80 9.67
N VAL A 8 -1.23 20.12 10.37
CA VAL A 8 -2.51 19.66 9.82
C VAL A 8 -3.63 20.70 9.95
N ASP A 9 -3.45 21.72 10.79
CA ASP A 9 -4.51 22.68 11.15
C ASP A 9 -4.20 24.12 10.75
N VAL A 10 -2.91 24.45 10.51
CA VAL A 10 -2.51 25.82 10.20
C VAL A 10 -3.08 26.28 8.86
N ASP A 11 -3.86 27.36 8.86
CA ASP A 11 -4.33 27.97 7.61
C ASP A 11 -3.21 28.80 6.97
N SER A 12 -2.87 28.45 5.75
CA SER A 12 -1.89 29.18 4.94
C SER A 12 -2.55 30.36 4.24
N VAL A 13 -2.68 31.47 4.96
CA VAL A 13 -3.34 32.68 4.45
C VAL A 13 -2.40 33.49 3.58
N MET A 14 -2.75 33.71 2.33
CA MET A 14 -1.94 34.47 1.39
C MET A 14 -2.77 35.11 0.29
N SER A 15 -2.19 36.16 -0.35
CA SER A 15 -2.83 36.76 -1.52
C SER A 15 -2.80 35.83 -2.73
N GLN A 16 -3.74 36.00 -3.66
CA GLN A 16 -3.75 35.26 -4.93
C GLN A 16 -2.45 35.42 -5.72
N ARG A 17 -1.82 36.59 -5.64
CA ARG A 17 -0.53 36.83 -6.29
C ARG A 17 0.57 36.00 -5.65
N ALA A 18 0.69 36.00 -4.32
CA ALA A 18 1.70 35.21 -3.61
C ALA A 18 1.48 33.72 -3.85
N LEU A 19 0.22 33.27 -3.81
CA LEU A 19 -0.11 31.88 -4.11
C LEU A 19 0.43 31.47 -5.48
N ARG A 20 0.13 32.22 -6.55
CA ARG A 20 0.47 31.85 -7.94
C ARG A 20 1.93 32.08 -8.30
N GLU A 21 2.53 33.17 -7.84
CA GLU A 21 3.90 33.54 -8.24
C GLU A 21 4.98 32.84 -7.41
N ILE A 22 4.64 32.42 -6.18
CA ILE A 22 5.61 31.85 -5.23
C ILE A 22 5.23 30.39 -4.87
N HIS A 23 4.11 30.21 -4.16
CA HIS A 23 3.85 28.93 -3.47
C HIS A 23 3.47 27.79 -4.40
N ILE A 24 2.65 28.02 -5.42
CA ILE A 24 2.27 26.97 -6.37
C ILE A 24 3.05 27.02 -7.68
N LYS A 25 3.96 27.97 -7.86
CA LYS A 25 4.80 28.08 -9.08
C LYS A 25 5.63 26.83 -9.36
N PRO A 26 6.27 26.18 -8.38
CA PRO A 26 6.98 24.93 -8.62
C PRO A 26 6.07 23.81 -9.14
N PHE A 27 4.83 23.76 -8.67
CA PHE A 27 3.84 22.77 -9.13
C PHE A 27 3.39 23.07 -10.56
N GLU A 28 3.18 24.33 -10.90
CA GLU A 28 2.90 24.72 -12.30
C GLU A 28 4.01 24.26 -13.23
N MET A 29 5.26 24.46 -12.83
CA MET A 29 6.42 24.01 -13.61
C MET A 29 6.48 22.49 -13.74
N ALA A 30 6.21 21.77 -12.66
CA ALA A 30 6.15 20.31 -12.67
C ALA A 30 5.07 19.78 -13.61
N VAL A 31 3.90 20.41 -13.64
CA VAL A 31 2.78 20.05 -14.53
C VAL A 31 3.08 20.40 -15.98
N LYS A 32 3.43 21.67 -16.24
CA LYS A 32 3.55 22.16 -17.63
C LYS A 32 4.83 21.72 -18.35
N TYR A 33 5.93 21.59 -17.61
CA TYR A 33 7.22 21.24 -18.21
C TYR A 33 7.73 19.88 -17.77
N GLY A 34 7.43 19.45 -16.54
CA GLY A 34 7.85 18.16 -15.98
C GLY A 34 6.91 17.01 -16.27
N GLN A 35 5.74 17.27 -16.88
CA GLN A 35 4.72 16.25 -17.19
C GLN A 35 4.31 15.42 -15.95
N ALA A 36 4.24 16.05 -14.78
CA ALA A 36 3.79 15.39 -13.57
C ALA A 36 2.40 14.79 -13.77
N SER A 37 2.23 13.52 -13.47
CA SER A 37 0.97 12.78 -13.66
C SER A 37 0.23 12.46 -12.37
N THR A 38 0.86 12.75 -11.21
CA THR A 38 0.26 12.57 -9.88
C THR A 38 0.60 13.77 -9.01
N ILE A 39 -0.38 14.24 -8.25
CA ILE A 39 -0.23 15.32 -7.25
C ILE A 39 -0.94 14.92 -5.98
N MET A 40 -0.32 15.20 -4.84
CA MET A 40 -0.91 15.03 -3.52
C MET A 40 -1.27 16.39 -2.92
N THR A 41 -2.46 16.52 -2.36
CA THR A 41 -2.85 17.71 -1.61
C THR A 41 -2.28 17.69 -0.19
N SER A 42 -1.97 18.88 0.34
CA SER A 42 -1.50 19.01 1.72
C SER A 42 -2.62 18.72 2.73
N TYR A 43 -2.24 18.49 3.99
CA TYR A 43 -3.20 18.34 5.08
C TYR A 43 -3.99 19.61 5.38
N ASN A 44 -3.28 20.73 5.45
CA ASN A 44 -3.77 21.97 6.00
C ASN A 44 -4.63 22.79 5.02
N PRO A 45 -5.45 23.71 5.52
CA PRO A 45 -6.18 24.63 4.67
C PRO A 45 -5.28 25.68 4.02
N VAL A 46 -5.76 26.21 2.91
CA VAL A 46 -5.21 27.37 2.20
C VAL A 46 -6.35 28.39 2.04
N ASN A 47 -6.19 29.55 2.64
CA ASN A 47 -7.21 30.62 2.64
C ASN A 47 -8.59 30.12 3.10
N GLY A 48 -8.63 29.35 4.20
CA GLY A 48 -9.84 28.83 4.82
C GLY A 48 -10.44 27.56 4.21
N HIS A 49 -9.88 27.04 3.11
CA HIS A 49 -10.35 25.82 2.46
C HIS A 49 -9.32 24.70 2.59
N TRP A 50 -9.73 23.56 3.13
CA TRP A 50 -8.88 22.40 3.27
C TRP A 50 -8.41 21.93 1.89
N ALA A 51 -7.09 21.75 1.71
CA ALA A 51 -6.49 21.50 0.40
C ALA A 51 -7.12 20.31 -0.34
N ALA A 52 -7.54 19.28 0.39
CA ALA A 52 -8.17 18.09 -0.19
C ALA A 52 -9.52 18.41 -0.89
N SER A 53 -10.26 19.43 -0.45
CA SER A 53 -11.54 19.87 -1.03
C SER A 53 -11.49 21.29 -1.58
N ASN A 54 -10.31 21.90 -1.71
CA ASN A 54 -10.17 23.26 -2.22
C ASN A 54 -10.41 23.29 -3.73
N TYR A 55 -11.58 23.78 -4.13
CA TYR A 55 -12.01 23.85 -5.53
C TYR A 55 -11.09 24.74 -6.37
N ASP A 56 -10.66 25.90 -5.81
CA ASP A 56 -9.78 26.81 -6.54
C ASP A 56 -8.42 26.17 -6.87
N LEU A 57 -7.81 25.49 -5.89
CA LEU A 57 -6.53 24.81 -6.13
C LEU A 57 -6.67 23.65 -7.11
N ASN A 58 -7.61 22.75 -6.86
CA ASN A 58 -7.68 21.47 -7.57
C ASN A 58 -8.40 21.59 -8.92
N THR A 59 -9.46 22.39 -8.99
CA THR A 59 -10.28 22.53 -10.19
C THR A 59 -9.88 23.74 -11.01
N THR A 60 -9.98 24.94 -10.43
CA THR A 60 -9.78 26.18 -11.20
C THR A 60 -8.33 26.30 -11.69
N ILE A 61 -7.38 26.20 -10.78
CA ILE A 61 -5.97 26.41 -11.12
C ILE A 61 -5.37 25.17 -11.76
N LEU A 62 -5.36 24.05 -11.03
CA LEU A 62 -4.64 22.85 -11.48
C LEU A 62 -5.22 22.30 -12.80
N ARG A 63 -6.53 22.04 -12.83
CA ARG A 63 -7.14 21.42 -14.02
C ARG A 63 -7.53 22.44 -15.07
N GLY A 64 -8.09 23.58 -14.66
CA GLY A 64 -8.57 24.61 -15.58
C GLY A 64 -7.44 25.41 -16.22
N GLU A 65 -6.58 26.05 -15.42
CA GLU A 65 -5.56 26.97 -15.94
C GLU A 65 -4.30 26.24 -16.41
N TRP A 66 -3.92 25.15 -15.75
CA TRP A 66 -2.70 24.40 -16.13
C TRP A 66 -2.99 23.22 -17.06
N GLY A 67 -4.26 22.85 -17.25
CA GLY A 67 -4.65 21.74 -18.12
C GLY A 67 -4.25 20.37 -17.58
N TYR A 68 -4.13 20.21 -16.27
CA TYR A 68 -3.72 18.97 -15.64
C TYR A 68 -4.75 17.85 -15.82
N THR A 69 -4.32 16.70 -16.34
CA THR A 69 -5.17 15.55 -16.62
C THR A 69 -4.84 14.30 -15.78
N GLY A 70 -3.85 14.41 -14.90
CA GLY A 70 -3.42 13.31 -14.04
C GLY A 70 -4.31 13.11 -12.81
N ILE A 71 -3.86 12.27 -11.89
CA ILE A 71 -4.54 11.99 -10.63
C ILE A 71 -4.15 13.00 -9.55
N VAL A 72 -5.16 13.44 -8.80
CA VAL A 72 -5.00 14.14 -7.53
C VAL A 72 -5.39 13.19 -6.41
N MET A 73 -4.57 13.09 -5.37
CA MET A 73 -4.83 12.29 -4.19
C MET A 73 -4.71 13.14 -2.92
N THR A 74 -5.36 12.71 -1.86
CA THR A 74 -5.18 13.36 -0.55
C THR A 74 -3.91 12.86 0.12
N ASP A 75 -3.45 13.56 1.16
CA ASP A 75 -2.60 12.96 2.17
C ASP A 75 -3.43 11.99 3.04
N TRP A 76 -2.79 11.15 3.89
CA TRP A 76 -3.46 10.15 4.73
C TRP A 76 -4.41 10.79 5.73
N TRP A 77 -5.71 10.36 5.71
CA TRP A 77 -6.76 10.87 6.61
C TRP A 77 -6.90 12.39 6.58
N ALA A 78 -6.71 13.00 5.42
CA ALA A 78 -6.90 14.43 5.23
C ALA A 78 -8.35 14.84 5.56
N ARG A 79 -8.51 16.08 6.01
CA ARG A 79 -9.82 16.68 6.26
C ARG A 79 -10.29 17.47 5.05
N MET A 80 -11.58 17.64 4.95
CA MET A 80 -12.27 18.39 3.92
C MET A 80 -13.28 19.31 4.57
N ASN A 81 -13.59 20.44 3.93
CA ASN A 81 -14.71 21.31 4.25
C ASN A 81 -15.46 21.71 2.97
N HIS A 82 -16.54 22.46 3.09
CA HIS A 82 -17.30 22.85 1.92
C HIS A 82 -16.41 23.63 0.93
N PRO A 83 -16.39 23.24 -0.37
CA PRO A 83 -15.40 23.73 -1.33
C PRO A 83 -15.52 25.21 -1.69
N VAL A 84 -16.67 25.83 -1.38
CA VAL A 84 -16.95 27.26 -1.63
C VAL A 84 -17.11 28.04 -0.33
N ASP A 85 -17.91 27.53 0.61
CA ASP A 85 -18.25 28.27 1.82
C ASP A 85 -17.27 28.05 2.97
N GLY A 86 -16.40 27.04 2.90
CA GLY A 86 -15.50 26.67 3.99
C GLY A 86 -16.26 26.07 5.17
N GLY A 87 -15.97 26.53 6.39
CA GLY A 87 -16.70 26.13 7.60
C GLY A 87 -16.19 24.81 8.20
N GLU A 88 -17.12 24.05 8.80
CA GLU A 88 -16.81 22.80 9.50
C GLU A 88 -16.04 21.82 8.62
N GLU A 89 -15.08 21.15 9.23
CA GLU A 89 -14.22 20.19 8.56
C GLU A 89 -14.43 18.76 9.06
N SER A 90 -14.28 17.80 8.18
CA SER A 90 -14.33 16.39 8.54
C SER A 90 -13.52 15.51 7.56
N LYS A 91 -13.01 14.40 8.06
CA LYS A 91 -12.43 13.33 7.22
C LYS A 91 -13.49 12.58 6.40
N ARG A 92 -14.76 12.73 6.78
CA ARG A 92 -15.89 12.05 6.14
C ARG A 92 -16.37 12.75 4.87
N PHE A 93 -16.05 14.01 4.65
CA PHE A 93 -16.60 14.84 3.58
C PHE A 93 -15.96 14.55 2.21
N THR A 94 -15.92 13.26 1.84
CA THR A 94 -15.37 12.80 0.56
C THR A 94 -16.18 13.26 -0.65
N GLY A 95 -17.47 13.56 -0.48
CA GLY A 95 -18.27 14.22 -1.48
C GLY A 95 -17.70 15.57 -1.92
N TYR A 96 -17.25 16.39 -0.99
CA TYR A 96 -16.60 17.68 -1.29
C TYR A 96 -15.23 17.50 -1.97
N MET A 97 -14.48 16.49 -1.58
CA MET A 97 -13.22 16.11 -2.23
C MET A 97 -13.44 15.80 -3.71
N LEU A 98 -14.40 14.92 -4.00
CA LEU A 98 -14.75 14.53 -5.38
C LEU A 98 -15.25 15.71 -6.21
N ARG A 99 -16.06 16.57 -5.62
CA ARG A 99 -16.54 17.81 -6.25
C ARG A 99 -15.38 18.75 -6.61
N ALA A 100 -14.38 18.87 -5.73
CA ALA A 100 -13.15 19.62 -5.98
C ALA A 100 -12.17 18.95 -6.95
N GLN A 101 -12.52 17.81 -7.54
CA GLN A 101 -11.69 17.03 -8.47
C GLN A 101 -10.39 16.46 -7.85
N ASN A 102 -10.42 16.17 -6.58
CA ASN A 102 -9.45 15.28 -5.95
C ASN A 102 -9.99 13.85 -6.10
N ASP A 103 -9.21 12.95 -6.70
CA ASP A 103 -9.71 11.69 -7.24
C ASP A 103 -9.63 10.53 -6.25
N LEU A 104 -8.66 10.57 -5.32
CA LEU A 104 -8.36 9.45 -4.42
C LEU A 104 -8.19 9.93 -2.98
N TYR A 105 -8.92 9.29 -2.07
CA TYR A 105 -8.72 9.45 -0.64
C TYR A 105 -7.72 8.41 -0.10
N MET A 106 -6.68 8.87 0.58
CA MET A 106 -5.64 7.98 1.10
C MET A 106 -6.01 7.42 2.46
N VAL A 107 -6.15 6.11 2.50
CA VAL A 107 -6.31 5.29 3.71
C VAL A 107 -5.31 4.14 3.69
N VAL A 108 -4.98 3.57 4.83
CA VAL A 108 -4.01 2.47 4.95
C VAL A 108 -4.59 1.17 5.50
N GLU A 109 -5.89 1.12 5.74
CA GLU A 109 -6.54 -0.09 6.21
C GLU A 109 -6.83 -1.01 5.01
N ASN A 110 -6.40 -2.26 5.10
CA ASN A 110 -6.50 -3.21 3.99
C ASN A 110 -7.95 -3.55 3.61
N ASP A 111 -8.89 -3.40 4.54
CA ASP A 111 -10.30 -3.65 4.34
C ASP A 111 -11.09 -2.39 3.90
N ALA A 112 -10.42 -1.27 3.66
CA ALA A 112 -11.05 -0.02 3.21
C ALA A 112 -11.80 -0.16 1.86
N ALA A 113 -11.42 -1.12 1.03
CA ALA A 113 -12.11 -1.40 -0.23
C ALA A 113 -13.43 -2.18 -0.04
N GLU A 114 -13.55 -2.96 1.03
CA GLU A 114 -14.72 -3.80 1.31
C GLU A 114 -15.67 -3.16 2.33
N ARG A 115 -15.15 -2.27 3.14
CA ARG A 115 -15.89 -1.56 4.18
C ARG A 115 -15.66 -0.07 4.04
N ASN A 116 -16.56 0.71 4.62
CA ASN A 116 -16.38 2.15 4.78
C ASN A 116 -15.91 2.46 6.22
N PRO A 117 -14.62 2.26 6.56
CA PRO A 117 -14.13 2.39 7.94
C PRO A 117 -14.19 3.83 8.45
N MET A 118 -14.27 4.80 7.53
CA MET A 118 -14.33 6.23 7.85
C MET A 118 -15.75 6.76 7.85
N ASP A 119 -16.73 5.92 7.52
CA ASP A 119 -18.12 6.34 7.38
C ASP A 119 -18.22 7.58 6.47
N ASP A 120 -17.54 7.52 5.29
CA ASP A 120 -17.51 8.62 4.34
C ASP A 120 -18.91 8.92 3.77
N ASP A 121 -19.12 10.17 3.37
CA ASP A 121 -20.41 10.68 2.95
C ASP A 121 -20.71 10.58 1.46
N THR A 122 -19.86 9.94 0.66
CA THR A 122 -19.99 9.91 -0.81
C THR A 122 -21.38 9.49 -1.29
N LEU A 123 -21.90 8.38 -0.74
CA LEU A 123 -23.25 7.90 -1.10
C LEU A 123 -24.35 8.84 -0.62
N GLN A 124 -24.18 9.41 0.57
CA GLN A 124 -25.12 10.39 1.13
C GLN A 124 -25.15 11.66 0.30
N ALA A 125 -23.98 12.23 -0.03
CA ALA A 125 -23.84 13.41 -0.85
C ALA A 125 -24.47 13.22 -2.25
N LEU A 126 -24.30 12.03 -2.84
CA LEU A 126 -24.93 11.67 -4.10
C LEU A 126 -26.46 11.60 -3.98
N ALA A 127 -26.99 11.00 -2.90
CA ALA A 127 -28.42 10.89 -2.67
C ALA A 127 -29.08 12.27 -2.38
N GLN A 128 -28.34 13.19 -1.78
CA GLN A 128 -28.81 14.55 -1.46
C GLN A 128 -28.61 15.54 -2.62
N GLY A 129 -27.92 15.13 -3.67
CA GLY A 129 -27.61 15.99 -4.83
C GLY A 129 -26.47 17.00 -4.57
N GLU A 130 -25.74 16.87 -3.48
CA GLU A 130 -24.54 17.66 -3.18
C GLU A 130 -23.33 17.22 -4.03
N LEU A 131 -23.31 15.97 -4.43
CA LEU A 131 -22.42 15.39 -5.42
C LEU A 131 -23.25 14.84 -6.58
N THR A 132 -22.84 15.09 -7.80
CA THR A 132 -23.51 14.55 -8.99
C THR A 132 -22.83 13.24 -9.46
N LEU A 133 -23.61 12.38 -10.12
CA LEU A 133 -23.06 11.19 -10.76
C LEU A 133 -21.98 11.54 -11.77
N GLY A 134 -22.13 12.68 -12.50
CA GLY A 134 -21.13 13.16 -13.46
C GLY A 134 -19.80 13.52 -12.81
N GLU A 135 -19.82 14.10 -11.62
CA GLU A 135 -18.58 14.40 -10.85
C GLU A 135 -17.88 13.12 -10.39
N LEU A 136 -18.63 12.13 -9.93
CA LEU A 136 -18.08 10.82 -9.57
C LEU A 136 -17.51 10.09 -10.79
N GLN A 137 -18.23 10.09 -11.91
CA GLN A 137 -17.75 9.50 -13.18
C GLN A 137 -16.48 10.20 -13.68
N ARG A 138 -16.39 11.51 -13.55
CA ARG A 138 -15.19 12.27 -13.94
C ARG A 138 -13.97 11.80 -13.14
N SER A 139 -14.09 11.62 -11.83
CA SER A 139 -13.02 11.09 -10.98
C SER A 139 -12.62 9.67 -11.42
N ALA A 140 -13.60 8.80 -11.62
CA ALA A 140 -13.34 7.45 -12.14
C ALA A 140 -12.63 7.47 -13.50
N MET A 141 -13.02 8.37 -14.39
CA MET A 141 -12.36 8.55 -15.71
C MET A 141 -10.90 9.01 -15.57
N ASN A 142 -10.59 9.92 -14.63
CA ASN A 142 -9.21 10.34 -14.38
C ASN A 142 -8.35 9.15 -13.93
N ILE A 143 -8.85 8.32 -13.04
CA ILE A 143 -8.19 7.10 -12.57
C ILE A 143 -7.98 6.12 -13.74
N CYS A 144 -9.03 5.84 -14.53
CA CYS A 144 -8.93 4.93 -15.67
C CYS A 144 -7.91 5.43 -16.72
N ARG A 145 -7.92 6.73 -17.04
CA ARG A 145 -6.95 7.31 -17.99
C ARG A 145 -5.53 7.17 -17.50
N PHE A 146 -5.29 7.42 -16.21
CA PHE A 146 -3.97 7.25 -15.61
C PHE A 146 -3.50 5.80 -15.71
N ILE A 147 -4.36 4.83 -15.35
CA ILE A 147 -4.03 3.41 -15.43
C ILE A 147 -3.70 3.01 -16.88
N LEU A 148 -4.53 3.42 -17.85
CA LEU A 148 -4.32 3.09 -19.26
C LEU A 148 -3.01 3.66 -19.85
N GLN A 149 -2.51 4.77 -19.29
CA GLN A 149 -1.23 5.36 -19.68
C GLN A 149 -0.04 4.74 -18.94
N ALA A 150 -0.28 3.98 -17.88
CA ALA A 150 0.79 3.38 -17.09
C ALA A 150 1.60 2.38 -17.93
N PRO A 151 2.94 2.34 -17.79
CA PRO A 151 3.79 1.43 -18.56
C PRO A 151 3.42 -0.05 -18.41
N VAL A 152 2.82 -0.42 -17.27
CA VAL A 152 2.35 -1.79 -17.02
C VAL A 152 1.25 -2.21 -18.01
N MET A 153 0.40 -1.27 -18.46
CA MET A 153 -0.66 -1.54 -19.44
C MET A 153 -0.14 -1.71 -20.86
N GLN A 154 1.06 -1.22 -21.15
CA GLN A 154 1.71 -1.36 -22.44
C GLN A 154 2.54 -2.65 -22.56
N ARG A 155 2.73 -3.34 -21.46
CA ARG A 155 3.37 -4.66 -21.48
C ARG A 155 2.39 -5.67 -22.07
N PRO A 156 2.83 -6.57 -22.99
CA PRO A 156 1.99 -7.67 -23.40
C PRO A 156 1.53 -8.38 -22.13
N LEU A 157 0.22 -8.63 -22.01
CA LEU A 157 -0.31 -9.52 -20.99
C LEU A 157 0.39 -10.88 -21.21
N GLN A 158 1.53 -11.05 -20.60
CA GLN A 158 2.05 -12.37 -20.41
C GLN A 158 0.97 -13.07 -19.58
N ALA A 159 0.37 -14.09 -20.19
CA ALA A 159 -0.45 -15.02 -19.43
C ALA A 159 0.33 -15.26 -18.13
N TYR A 160 -0.33 -15.02 -16.99
CA TYR A 160 0.25 -15.21 -15.66
C TYR A 160 0.99 -16.55 -15.71
N GLN A 161 2.30 -16.50 -15.91
CA GLN A 161 3.08 -17.72 -15.88
C GLN A 161 2.90 -18.20 -14.46
N ALA A 162 2.18 -19.30 -14.34
CA ALA A 162 2.02 -20.00 -13.08
C ALA A 162 3.40 -19.97 -12.42
N VAL A 163 3.48 -19.40 -11.23
CA VAL A 163 4.74 -19.13 -10.52
C VAL A 163 5.64 -20.31 -10.78
N LYS A 164 6.77 -20.09 -11.47
CA LYS A 164 7.67 -21.15 -11.85
C LYS A 164 7.93 -21.96 -10.59
N PRO A 165 7.62 -23.26 -10.57
CA PRO A 165 7.79 -24.04 -9.36
C PRO A 165 9.26 -23.96 -8.94
N PHE A 166 9.51 -23.76 -7.66
CA PHE A 166 10.86 -23.86 -7.13
C PHE A 166 11.37 -25.26 -7.42
N ALA A 167 12.54 -25.35 -8.04
CA ALA A 167 13.20 -26.62 -8.28
C ALA A 167 13.93 -27.08 -7.00
N PRO A 168 13.91 -28.37 -6.66
CA PRO A 168 14.72 -28.90 -5.56
C PRO A 168 16.21 -28.62 -5.76
N LEU A 169 16.97 -28.59 -4.66
CA LEU A 169 18.43 -28.52 -4.72
C LEU A 169 19.00 -29.66 -5.58
N SER A 170 19.87 -29.30 -6.50
CA SER A 170 20.68 -30.30 -7.19
C SER A 170 21.61 -31.02 -6.20
N ALA A 171 22.06 -32.24 -6.54
CA ALA A 171 23.00 -32.95 -5.71
C ALA A 171 24.27 -32.13 -5.41
N GLN A 172 24.75 -31.36 -6.39
CA GLN A 172 25.92 -30.50 -6.26
C GLN A 172 25.64 -29.29 -5.32
N ALA A 173 24.47 -28.66 -5.41
CA ALA A 173 24.08 -27.57 -4.54
C ALA A 173 23.87 -28.04 -3.08
N ARG A 174 23.40 -29.26 -2.90
CA ARG A 174 23.21 -29.86 -1.58
C ARG A 174 24.52 -30.05 -0.82
N HIS A 175 25.62 -30.32 -1.53
CA HIS A 175 26.96 -30.43 -0.91
C HIS A 175 27.50 -29.10 -0.38
N ALA A 176 26.98 -27.99 -0.84
CA ALA A 176 27.36 -26.65 -0.34
C ALA A 176 26.59 -26.22 0.95
N VAL A 177 25.57 -27.00 1.33
CA VAL A 177 24.78 -26.72 2.54
C VAL A 177 25.52 -27.31 3.75
N PRO A 178 25.62 -26.63 4.90
CA PRO A 178 26.25 -27.16 6.10
C PRO A 178 25.62 -28.48 6.55
N GLU A 179 26.43 -29.48 6.83
CA GLU A 179 25.94 -30.79 7.33
C GLU A 179 25.17 -30.67 8.65
N SER A 180 25.43 -29.62 9.42
CA SER A 180 24.74 -29.31 10.68
C SER A 180 23.39 -28.59 10.50
N ALA A 181 22.97 -28.30 9.26
CA ALA A 181 21.72 -27.60 9.01
C ALA A 181 20.52 -28.45 9.48
N PRO A 182 19.59 -27.88 10.25
CA PRO A 182 18.40 -28.60 10.69
C PRO A 182 17.55 -29.00 9.49
N VAL A 183 16.97 -30.19 9.56
CA VAL A 183 16.05 -30.71 8.55
C VAL A 183 14.62 -30.50 9.04
N CYS A 184 13.80 -29.89 8.20
CA CYS A 184 12.40 -29.61 8.44
C CYS A 184 11.56 -30.29 7.36
N PHE A 185 10.29 -30.54 7.62
CA PHE A 185 9.38 -31.19 6.69
C PHE A 185 8.21 -30.27 6.35
N ALA A 186 7.85 -30.18 5.07
CA ALA A 186 6.57 -29.59 4.68
C ALA A 186 5.42 -30.40 5.29
N ASP A 187 4.28 -29.73 5.51
CA ASP A 187 3.11 -30.27 6.23
C ASP A 187 3.32 -30.52 7.74
N GLN A 188 4.51 -30.25 8.26
CA GLN A 188 4.80 -30.24 9.68
C GLN A 188 5.06 -28.81 10.19
N THR A 189 4.86 -28.61 11.49
CA THR A 189 5.22 -27.33 12.11
C THR A 189 6.74 -27.27 12.30
N ILE A 190 7.34 -26.21 11.80
CA ILE A 190 8.77 -25.93 11.89
C ILE A 190 8.97 -24.92 13.01
N GLU A 191 9.56 -25.35 14.13
CA GLU A 191 9.87 -24.48 15.28
C GLU A 191 11.16 -23.71 14.99
N LEU A 192 11.07 -22.38 14.99
CA LEU A 192 12.18 -21.49 14.67
C LEU A 192 12.58 -20.58 15.84
N ASN A 193 11.61 -19.95 16.48
CA ASN A 193 11.78 -19.00 17.60
C ASN A 193 12.92 -17.99 17.38
N SER A 194 12.98 -17.44 16.15
CA SER A 194 14.09 -16.61 15.71
C SER A 194 13.70 -15.14 15.61
N GLN A 195 14.59 -14.27 16.07
CA GLN A 195 14.53 -12.80 15.93
C GLN A 195 15.48 -12.27 14.84
N SER A 196 16.23 -13.15 14.18
CA SER A 196 17.19 -12.77 13.15
C SER A 196 17.00 -13.61 11.88
N ALA A 197 18.04 -14.17 11.36
CA ALA A 197 17.97 -15.12 10.26
C ALA A 197 17.88 -16.55 10.79
N SER A 198 17.10 -17.39 10.13
CA SER A 198 17.05 -18.83 10.36
C SER A 198 17.20 -19.56 9.04
N GLN A 199 17.80 -20.72 9.09
CA GLN A 199 18.08 -21.54 7.90
C GLN A 199 17.80 -23.00 8.22
N CYS A 200 17.14 -23.71 7.29
CA CYS A 200 16.96 -25.16 7.39
C CYS A 200 16.85 -25.80 6.01
N LEU A 201 17.04 -27.12 5.97
CA LEU A 201 16.70 -27.95 4.81
C LEU A 201 15.21 -28.32 4.89
N LEU A 202 14.40 -27.81 3.98
CA LEU A 202 12.99 -28.16 3.87
C LEU A 202 12.83 -29.38 2.97
N GLN A 203 12.34 -30.47 3.52
CA GLN A 203 12.01 -31.68 2.76
C GLN A 203 10.52 -31.66 2.37
N VAL A 204 10.28 -31.81 1.08
CA VAL A 204 8.95 -31.88 0.47
C VAL A 204 8.76 -33.29 -0.09
N GLU A 205 7.81 -34.05 0.46
CA GLU A 205 7.55 -35.43 0.04
C GLU A 205 6.71 -35.49 -1.22
N HIS A 206 5.75 -34.62 -1.34
CA HIS A 206 4.77 -34.63 -2.43
C HIS A 206 4.78 -33.32 -3.21
N SER A 207 4.89 -33.38 -4.52
CA SER A 207 4.73 -32.20 -5.37
C SER A 207 3.33 -31.60 -5.24
N GLY A 208 3.24 -30.27 -5.28
CA GLY A 208 1.95 -29.57 -5.18
C GLY A 208 2.09 -28.08 -4.93
N THR A 209 0.95 -27.43 -4.76
CA THR A 209 0.85 -26.05 -4.29
C THR A 209 0.77 -26.06 -2.77
N TYR A 210 1.63 -25.29 -2.13
CA TYR A 210 1.71 -25.16 -0.67
C TYR A 210 1.38 -23.74 -0.25
N LEU A 211 0.49 -23.58 0.73
CA LEU A 211 0.23 -22.32 1.39
C LEU A 211 1.09 -22.22 2.66
N CYS A 212 1.78 -21.11 2.82
CA CYS A 212 2.65 -20.87 3.96
C CYS A 212 1.88 -20.20 5.09
N PHE A 213 2.00 -20.73 6.30
CA PHE A 213 1.51 -20.12 7.53
C PHE A 213 2.68 -19.89 8.49
N ALA A 214 2.63 -18.77 9.20
CA ALA A 214 3.59 -18.44 10.24
C ALA A 214 2.89 -18.06 11.54
N GLN A 215 3.50 -18.38 12.67
CA GLN A 215 3.19 -17.72 13.94
C GLN A 215 4.27 -16.69 14.22
N MET A 216 3.85 -15.46 14.43
CA MET A 216 4.76 -14.34 14.65
C MET A 216 4.33 -13.54 15.88
N ALA A 217 5.31 -12.98 16.57
CA ALA A 217 5.08 -12.04 17.67
C ALA A 217 5.97 -10.81 17.47
N TYR A 218 5.45 -9.62 17.79
CA TYR A 218 6.23 -8.39 17.77
C TYR A 218 5.85 -7.54 18.97
N ASP A 219 6.78 -7.42 19.92
CA ASP A 219 6.57 -6.67 21.15
C ASP A 219 6.66 -5.17 20.93
N ARG A 220 5.66 -4.65 20.21
CA ARG A 220 5.43 -3.24 19.89
C ARG A 220 3.94 -2.99 19.77
N GLU A 221 3.56 -1.71 19.80
CA GLU A 221 2.19 -1.25 19.56
C GLU A 221 1.72 -1.56 18.13
N ALA A 222 0.41 -1.64 17.94
CA ALA A 222 -0.22 -2.05 16.69
C ALA A 222 0.22 -1.28 15.43
N LEU A 223 0.66 -0.04 15.58
CA LEU A 223 1.16 0.79 14.45
C LEU A 223 2.60 0.46 14.04
N ALA A 224 3.35 -0.29 14.86
CA ALA A 224 4.67 -0.75 14.46
C ALA A 224 4.54 -1.85 13.40
N GLN A 225 5.41 -1.82 12.40
CA GLN A 225 5.41 -2.79 11.32
C GLN A 225 6.76 -3.51 11.24
N SER A 226 6.71 -4.79 10.97
CA SER A 226 7.87 -5.63 10.67
C SER A 226 7.51 -6.61 9.55
N SER A 227 8.52 -7.19 8.92
CA SER A 227 8.34 -8.20 7.89
C SER A 227 9.48 -9.20 7.96
N CYS A 228 9.14 -10.48 7.84
CA CYS A 228 10.07 -11.56 7.63
C CYS A 228 10.05 -11.98 6.16
N SER A 229 11.19 -11.93 5.48
CA SER A 229 11.35 -12.44 4.13
C SER A 229 11.74 -13.91 4.17
N LEU A 230 11.08 -14.72 3.34
CA LEU A 230 11.46 -16.11 3.12
C LEU A 230 12.10 -16.25 1.73
N SER A 231 13.20 -16.97 1.66
CA SER A 231 13.87 -17.36 0.42
C SER A 231 13.98 -18.89 0.32
N ILE A 232 13.86 -19.41 -0.88
CA ILE A 232 14.00 -20.82 -1.19
C ILE A 232 15.12 -20.96 -2.20
N ASN A 233 16.15 -21.71 -1.86
CA ASN A 233 17.36 -21.90 -2.69
C ASN A 233 18.02 -20.57 -3.11
N GLY A 234 17.99 -19.57 -2.22
CA GLY A 234 18.50 -18.22 -2.46
C GLY A 234 17.58 -17.32 -3.29
N GLU A 235 16.46 -17.83 -3.81
CA GLU A 235 15.47 -17.03 -4.52
C GLU A 235 14.37 -16.55 -3.56
N PHE A 236 13.98 -15.27 -3.66
CA PHE A 236 12.90 -14.72 -2.85
C PHE A 236 11.59 -15.47 -3.08
N ALA A 237 11.03 -16.03 -2.02
CA ALA A 237 9.77 -16.74 -2.07
C ALA A 237 8.58 -15.85 -1.67
N MET A 238 8.64 -15.20 -0.51
CA MET A 238 7.55 -14.35 -0.01
C MET A 238 8.00 -13.45 1.14
N SER A 239 7.17 -12.47 1.46
CA SER A 239 7.24 -11.72 2.72
C SER A 239 6.06 -12.10 3.63
N LEU A 240 6.33 -12.15 4.92
CA LEU A 240 5.35 -12.36 5.99
C LEU A 240 5.29 -11.06 6.82
N PRO A 241 4.38 -10.13 6.47
CA PRO A 241 4.26 -8.87 7.19
C PRO A 241 3.51 -9.09 8.51
N THR A 242 3.88 -8.36 9.54
CA THR A 242 3.16 -8.30 10.82
C THR A 242 3.16 -6.89 11.39
N ASN A 243 2.08 -6.53 12.04
CA ASN A 243 2.01 -5.34 12.87
C ASN A 243 2.51 -5.65 14.29
N GLY A 244 2.63 -4.63 15.12
CA GLY A 244 2.90 -4.83 16.54
C GLY A 244 1.77 -5.62 17.18
N THR A 245 2.13 -6.61 18.00
CA THR A 245 1.18 -7.55 18.64
C THR A 245 1.20 -7.45 20.15
N ASN A 246 1.92 -6.47 20.71
CA ASN A 246 2.19 -6.39 22.15
C ASN A 246 2.74 -7.72 22.71
N GLY A 247 3.60 -8.38 21.97
CA GLY A 247 4.22 -9.66 22.32
C GLY A 247 3.32 -10.90 22.18
N GLN A 248 2.07 -10.74 21.77
CA GLN A 248 1.17 -11.87 21.52
C GLN A 248 1.50 -12.56 20.21
N SER A 249 1.30 -13.87 20.16
CA SER A 249 1.46 -14.66 18.94
C SER A 249 0.26 -14.47 18.03
N VAL A 250 0.51 -14.15 16.75
CA VAL A 250 -0.52 -14.01 15.72
C VAL A 250 -0.21 -14.90 14.53
N LYS A 251 -1.26 -15.43 13.90
CA LYS A 251 -1.14 -16.20 12.65
C LYS A 251 -0.99 -15.23 11.48
N VAL A 252 0.04 -15.44 10.67
CA VAL A 252 0.29 -14.71 9.43
C VAL A 252 0.21 -15.70 8.28
N GLU A 253 -0.56 -15.37 7.26
CA GLU A 253 -0.68 -16.14 6.04
C GLU A 253 0.24 -15.57 4.97
N GLY A 254 1.08 -16.42 4.39
CA GLY A 254 1.90 -16.10 3.24
C GLY A 254 1.20 -16.46 1.93
N ARG A 255 1.91 -16.33 0.81
CA ARG A 255 1.36 -16.71 -0.47
C ARG A 255 1.51 -18.21 -0.74
N ALA A 256 0.68 -18.71 -1.64
CA ALA A 256 0.84 -20.06 -2.19
C ALA A 256 2.09 -20.15 -3.09
N ILE A 257 2.84 -21.24 -2.99
CA ILE A 257 4.01 -21.54 -3.79
C ILE A 257 3.92 -22.97 -4.35
N SER A 258 4.48 -23.19 -5.52
CA SER A 258 4.55 -24.54 -6.11
C SER A 258 5.91 -25.16 -5.79
N LEU A 259 5.89 -26.33 -5.17
CA LEU A 259 7.08 -27.12 -4.82
C LEU A 259 6.96 -28.51 -5.44
N SER A 260 8.04 -28.98 -6.05
CA SER A 260 8.18 -30.38 -6.45
C SER A 260 8.66 -31.22 -5.26
N SER A 261 8.48 -32.53 -5.30
CA SER A 261 9.10 -33.40 -4.31
C SER A 261 10.61 -33.26 -4.33
N GLY A 262 11.24 -33.11 -3.16
CA GLY A 262 12.69 -32.92 -3.05
C GLY A 262 13.10 -32.11 -1.83
N VAL A 263 14.36 -31.67 -1.81
CA VAL A 263 14.96 -30.92 -0.71
C VAL A 263 15.26 -29.48 -1.15
N TYR A 264 14.99 -28.53 -0.28
CA TYR A 264 15.16 -27.11 -0.52
C TYR A 264 15.95 -26.45 0.60
N TRP A 265 16.70 -25.40 0.28
CA TRP A 265 17.31 -24.54 1.27
C TRP A 265 16.32 -23.42 1.61
N LEU A 266 15.77 -23.43 2.82
CA LEU A 266 14.86 -22.42 3.31
C LEU A 266 15.60 -21.44 4.20
N GLU A 267 15.45 -20.16 3.92
CA GLU A 267 16.04 -19.08 4.70
C GLU A 267 14.95 -18.08 5.10
N SER A 268 15.02 -17.59 6.33
CA SER A 268 14.20 -16.49 6.82
C SER A 268 15.08 -15.33 7.27
N GLN A 269 14.67 -14.10 6.99
CA GLN A 269 15.37 -12.89 7.39
C GLN A 269 14.41 -11.77 7.74
N PHE A 270 14.61 -11.12 8.88
CA PHE A 270 13.86 -9.94 9.27
C PHE A 270 14.47 -8.65 8.72
N VAL A 271 13.61 -7.76 8.21
CA VAL A 271 14.02 -6.41 7.78
C VAL A 271 14.28 -5.51 8.98
N LYS A 272 13.50 -5.68 10.06
CA LYS A 272 13.65 -4.93 11.32
C LYS A 272 13.76 -5.89 12.49
N LYS A 273 14.66 -5.58 13.42
CA LYS A 273 14.84 -6.35 14.67
C LYS A 273 13.64 -6.21 15.60
N GLY A 274 13.39 -7.24 16.39
CA GLY A 274 12.43 -7.25 17.49
C GLY A 274 11.17 -8.08 17.24
N ALA A 275 10.80 -8.36 16.01
CA ALA A 275 9.78 -9.36 15.72
C ALA A 275 10.39 -10.77 15.81
N VAL A 276 9.57 -11.74 16.19
CA VAL A 276 9.95 -13.15 16.35
C VAL A 276 9.15 -13.99 15.37
N LEU A 277 9.80 -14.76 14.52
CA LEU A 277 9.20 -15.85 13.78
C LEU A 277 9.24 -17.09 14.66
N GLN A 278 8.11 -17.48 15.23
CA GLN A 278 8.01 -18.58 16.16
C GLN A 278 7.95 -19.92 15.42
N THR A 279 7.01 -20.03 14.47
CA THR A 279 6.84 -21.23 13.68
C THR A 279 6.55 -20.93 12.23
N LEU A 280 6.85 -21.88 11.34
CA LEU A 280 6.42 -21.94 9.95
C LEU A 280 5.73 -23.26 9.68
N ARG A 281 4.79 -23.26 8.73
CA ARG A 281 4.15 -24.45 8.19
C ARG A 281 3.79 -24.23 6.73
N PHE A 282 4.08 -25.21 5.90
CA PHE A 282 3.68 -25.24 4.49
C PHE A 282 2.60 -26.30 4.33
N GLU A 283 1.35 -25.89 4.14
CA GLU A 283 0.20 -26.78 4.01
C GLU A 283 -0.11 -27.01 2.54
N ARG A 284 -0.08 -28.30 2.12
CA ARG A 284 -0.42 -28.68 0.76
C ARG A 284 -1.88 -28.43 0.51
N GLN A 285 -2.18 -27.69 -0.56
CA GLN A 285 -3.54 -27.43 -0.98
C GLN A 285 -4.09 -28.62 -1.74
N ALA A 286 -5.34 -29.00 -1.45
CA ALA A 286 -6.05 -29.97 -2.25
C ALA A 286 -6.21 -29.44 -3.69
N GLN A 287 -6.01 -30.30 -4.67
CA GLN A 287 -6.23 -29.97 -6.09
C GLN A 287 -7.71 -29.88 -6.38
#